data_55553fdae84995f0b85fe5015a5d9f76
#
_entry.id   55553fdae84995f0b85fe5015a5d9f76
#
_cell.length_a   1.000
_cell.length_b   1.000
_cell.length_c   1.000
_cell.angle_alpha   90.00
_cell.angle_beta   90.00
_cell.angle_gamma   90.00
#
_symmetry.space_group_name_H-M   'P 1'
#
loop_
_entity.id
_entity.type
_entity.pdbx_description
1 polymer ?
#
loop_
_entity_poly.entity_id
_entity_poly.type
_entity_poly.pdbx_seq_one_letter_code
_entity_poly.pdbx_strand_id
1 'polypeptide(L)'
;MTGTILIFGGAGGIGSSVAKSVKALGYAVHLVGRDKARLDAAASSLGGASVSVADVMKSDEIADAVDEAAKTAGGALAGLCYAVGSITLKPVARLQESEALADFQLNALGAFTAVKESLLALKAYHDTASVLLFSTIAVHQGFTAHTSIGLAKGAVEGLTLSLAAELAPKIRVNCIAPSLTRTPLASSLTSNETLVQSIGGMHAMQRIGEPDDVGPLAGLLLSAQSNWITGQSFGVDGGRARLRTKG
;
A
#
# COMPACT_ATOMS: atom_id res chain seq x y z
N MET A 1 4.62 14.12 -20.28
CA MET A 1 3.76 13.24 -19.44
C MET A 1 4.54 12.93 -18.18
N THR A 2 3.90 12.96 -17.03
CA THR A 2 4.51 12.79 -15.70
C THR A 2 5.00 11.36 -15.40
N GLY A 3 4.86 10.41 -16.34
CA GLY A 3 5.27 9.01 -16.18
C GLY A 3 4.14 8.11 -15.68
N THR A 4 4.46 6.83 -15.46
CA THR A 4 3.49 5.79 -15.05
C THR A 4 3.78 5.33 -13.62
N ILE A 5 2.74 5.20 -12.79
CA ILE A 5 2.79 4.60 -11.46
C ILE A 5 2.22 3.18 -11.55
N LEU A 6 3.00 2.19 -11.14
CA LEU A 6 2.59 0.79 -11.01
C LEU A 6 1.94 0.58 -9.64
N ILE A 7 0.71 0.02 -9.59
CA ILE A 7 -0.05 -0.13 -8.35
C ILE A 7 -0.50 -1.59 -8.16
N PHE A 8 0.19 -2.33 -7.32
CA PHE A 8 -0.25 -3.64 -6.84
C PHE A 8 -1.41 -3.47 -5.85
N GLY A 9 -2.49 -4.23 -6.04
CA GLY A 9 -3.72 -4.06 -5.28
C GLY A 9 -4.58 -2.89 -5.79
N GLY A 10 -4.39 -2.45 -7.04
CA GLY A 10 -5.00 -1.26 -7.63
C GLY A 10 -6.54 -1.27 -7.70
N ALA A 11 -7.17 -2.44 -7.68
CA ALA A 11 -8.63 -2.60 -7.57
C ALA A 11 -9.14 -2.75 -6.12
N GLY A 12 -8.26 -2.62 -5.11
CA GLY A 12 -8.61 -2.61 -3.69
C GLY A 12 -9.10 -1.23 -3.23
N GLY A 13 -9.64 -1.12 -2.01
CA GLY A 13 -10.14 0.15 -1.48
C GLY A 13 -9.06 1.25 -1.49
N ILE A 14 -7.96 1.03 -0.78
CA ILE A 14 -6.85 2.00 -0.72
C ILE A 14 -6.18 2.15 -2.09
N GLY A 15 -5.87 1.05 -2.78
CA GLY A 15 -5.20 1.09 -4.08
C GLY A 15 -5.97 1.89 -5.14
N SER A 16 -7.30 1.78 -5.16
CA SER A 16 -8.15 2.59 -6.07
C SER A 16 -8.11 4.08 -5.73
N SER A 17 -8.09 4.43 -4.45
CA SER A 17 -7.97 5.84 -4.02
C SER A 17 -6.58 6.42 -4.35
N VAL A 18 -5.52 5.61 -4.19
CA VAL A 18 -4.17 5.98 -4.65
C VAL A 18 -4.16 6.22 -6.16
N ALA A 19 -4.72 5.28 -6.95
CA ALA A 19 -4.80 5.41 -8.41
C ALA A 19 -5.50 6.71 -8.85
N LYS A 20 -6.62 7.03 -8.20
CA LYS A 20 -7.37 8.27 -8.41
C LYS A 20 -6.52 9.52 -8.13
N SER A 21 -5.81 9.50 -6.99
CA SER A 21 -4.99 10.62 -6.56
C SER A 21 -3.80 10.88 -7.50
N VAL A 22 -3.07 9.83 -7.92
CA VAL A 22 -1.94 10.01 -8.84
C VAL A 22 -2.40 10.38 -10.26
N LYS A 23 -3.56 9.88 -10.71
CA LYS A 23 -4.15 10.33 -11.99
C LYS A 23 -4.53 11.81 -11.96
N ALA A 24 -5.09 12.29 -10.86
CA ALA A 24 -5.40 13.72 -10.70
C ALA A 24 -4.16 14.62 -10.77
N LEU A 25 -2.98 14.06 -10.43
CA LEU A 25 -1.68 14.73 -10.56
C LEU A 25 -1.04 14.55 -11.95
N GLY A 26 -1.75 13.94 -12.92
CA GLY A 26 -1.32 13.80 -14.31
C GLY A 26 -0.48 12.54 -14.60
N TYR A 27 -0.33 11.61 -13.66
CA TYR A 27 0.35 10.33 -13.90
C TYR A 27 -0.57 9.34 -14.63
N ALA A 28 0.01 8.54 -15.53
CA ALA A 28 -0.61 7.30 -15.97
C ALA A 28 -0.54 6.25 -14.85
N VAL A 29 -1.43 5.27 -14.87
CA VAL A 29 -1.42 4.17 -13.90
C VAL A 29 -1.49 2.81 -14.59
N HIS A 30 -0.77 1.85 -14.03
CA HIS A 30 -0.89 0.44 -14.35
C HIS A 30 -1.34 -0.31 -13.10
N LEU A 31 -2.49 -0.98 -13.17
CA LEU A 31 -3.11 -1.63 -12.01
C LEU A 31 -2.83 -3.14 -12.03
N VAL A 32 -2.40 -3.68 -10.90
CA VAL A 32 -2.15 -5.12 -10.73
C VAL A 32 -3.04 -5.68 -9.63
N GLY A 33 -3.58 -6.87 -9.86
CA GLY A 33 -4.41 -7.61 -8.92
C GLY A 33 -4.79 -8.99 -9.46
N ARG A 34 -5.49 -9.78 -8.66
CA ARG A 34 -5.84 -11.17 -9.02
C ARG A 34 -7.13 -11.32 -9.84
N ASP A 35 -7.99 -10.34 -9.78
CA ASP A 35 -9.34 -10.39 -10.37
C ASP A 35 -9.41 -9.42 -11.55
N LYS A 36 -9.44 -10.00 -12.75
CA LYS A 36 -9.50 -9.25 -14.02
C LYS A 36 -10.72 -8.34 -14.11
N ALA A 37 -11.89 -8.82 -13.71
CA ALA A 37 -13.13 -8.06 -13.80
C ALA A 37 -13.09 -6.82 -12.89
N ARG A 38 -12.56 -6.97 -11.67
CA ARG A 38 -12.37 -5.84 -10.75
C ARG A 38 -11.32 -4.85 -11.26
N LEU A 39 -10.26 -5.32 -11.88
CA LEU A 39 -9.24 -4.45 -12.49
C LEU A 39 -9.83 -3.65 -13.65
N ASP A 40 -10.60 -4.28 -14.54
CA ASP A 40 -11.24 -3.62 -15.67
C ASP A 40 -12.26 -2.57 -15.22
N ALA A 41 -13.06 -2.89 -14.20
CA ALA A 41 -13.97 -1.93 -13.59
C ALA A 41 -13.22 -0.72 -12.96
N ALA A 42 -12.13 -0.97 -12.24
CA ALA A 42 -11.30 0.08 -11.67
C ALA A 42 -10.64 0.94 -12.77
N ALA A 43 -10.09 0.31 -13.80
CA ALA A 43 -9.51 1.02 -14.94
C ALA A 43 -10.53 1.90 -15.66
N SER A 44 -11.73 1.39 -15.88
CA SER A 44 -12.84 2.13 -16.52
C SER A 44 -13.27 3.33 -15.66
N SER A 45 -13.38 3.17 -14.33
CA SER A 45 -13.75 4.25 -13.41
C SER A 45 -12.72 5.38 -13.36
N LEU A 46 -11.47 5.09 -13.71
CA LEU A 46 -10.37 6.05 -13.81
C LEU A 46 -10.31 6.75 -15.19
N GLY A 47 -11.22 6.49 -16.11
CA GLY A 47 -11.12 6.99 -17.48
C GLY A 47 -9.99 6.35 -18.28
N GLY A 48 -9.64 5.11 -17.97
CA GLY A 48 -8.61 4.31 -18.63
C GLY A 48 -7.34 4.13 -17.80
N ALA A 49 -6.88 2.88 -17.74
CA ALA A 49 -5.62 2.45 -17.15
C ALA A 49 -5.21 1.12 -17.78
N SER A 50 -3.92 0.82 -17.87
CA SER A 50 -3.45 -0.53 -18.19
C SER A 50 -3.56 -1.44 -16.98
N VAL A 51 -3.73 -2.74 -17.21
CA VAL A 51 -3.94 -3.72 -16.15
C VAL A 51 -3.15 -5.00 -16.40
N SER A 52 -2.67 -5.64 -15.33
CA SER A 52 -2.11 -7.00 -15.35
C SER A 52 -2.72 -7.84 -14.24
N VAL A 53 -3.00 -9.11 -14.54
CA VAL A 53 -3.45 -10.07 -13.53
C VAL A 53 -2.23 -10.77 -12.94
N ALA A 54 -2.06 -10.69 -11.63
CA ALA A 54 -0.97 -11.37 -10.92
C ALA A 54 -1.35 -11.69 -9.48
N ASP A 55 -0.93 -12.86 -9.02
CA ASP A 55 -0.91 -13.24 -7.61
C ASP A 55 0.46 -12.93 -7.01
N VAL A 56 0.50 -11.99 -6.10
CA VAL A 56 1.75 -11.57 -5.43
C VAL A 56 2.37 -12.63 -4.52
N MET A 57 1.73 -13.78 -4.35
CA MET A 57 2.30 -14.96 -3.72
C MET A 57 3.23 -15.74 -4.67
N LYS A 58 3.29 -15.35 -5.96
CA LYS A 58 4.09 -15.95 -7.00
C LYS A 58 5.04 -14.91 -7.60
N SER A 59 6.34 -15.14 -7.43
CA SER A 59 7.36 -14.17 -7.85
C SER A 59 7.44 -13.99 -9.37
N ASP A 60 7.18 -15.05 -10.13
CA ASP A 60 7.10 -15.03 -11.59
C ASP A 60 5.94 -14.17 -12.09
N GLU A 61 4.75 -14.28 -11.49
CA GLU A 61 3.61 -13.44 -11.86
C GLU A 61 3.85 -11.95 -11.50
N ILE A 62 4.60 -11.67 -10.41
CA ILE A 62 5.02 -10.30 -10.09
C ILE A 62 5.97 -9.76 -11.18
N ALA A 63 6.97 -10.56 -11.59
CA ALA A 63 7.94 -10.17 -12.61
C ALA A 63 7.24 -9.86 -13.94
N ASP A 64 6.35 -10.76 -14.38
CA ASP A 64 5.58 -10.59 -15.63
C ASP A 64 4.72 -9.31 -15.60
N ALA A 65 4.07 -9.03 -14.46
CA ALA A 65 3.27 -7.82 -14.30
C ALA A 65 4.11 -6.52 -14.31
N VAL A 66 5.32 -6.57 -13.74
CA VAL A 66 6.27 -5.45 -13.80
C VAL A 66 6.78 -5.22 -15.22
N ASP A 67 7.14 -6.28 -15.93
CA ASP A 67 7.62 -6.20 -17.31
C ASP A 67 6.55 -5.62 -18.24
N GLU A 68 5.30 -6.05 -18.09
CA GLU A 68 4.18 -5.50 -18.88
C GLU A 68 3.92 -4.03 -18.55
N ALA A 69 3.98 -3.66 -17.26
CA ALA A 69 3.85 -2.27 -16.84
C ALA A 69 4.99 -1.39 -17.39
N ALA A 70 6.23 -1.86 -17.30
CA ALA A 70 7.40 -1.15 -17.83
C ALA A 70 7.30 -1.00 -19.35
N LYS A 71 6.95 -2.06 -20.07
CA LYS A 71 6.75 -2.06 -21.53
C LYS A 71 5.67 -1.05 -21.93
N THR A 72 4.52 -1.06 -21.26
CA THR A 72 3.44 -0.11 -21.50
C THR A 72 3.85 1.33 -21.22
N ALA A 73 4.74 1.53 -20.25
CA ALA A 73 5.28 2.83 -19.86
C ALA A 73 6.49 3.30 -20.70
N GLY A 74 6.86 2.58 -21.75
CA GLY A 74 8.04 2.93 -22.58
C GLY A 74 9.39 2.65 -21.90
N GLY A 75 9.44 1.68 -20.99
CA GLY A 75 10.66 1.21 -20.31
C GLY A 75 10.96 1.87 -18.97
N ALA A 76 10.17 2.88 -18.55
CA ALA A 76 10.46 3.63 -17.33
C ALA A 76 9.21 3.82 -16.46
N LEU A 77 9.33 3.57 -15.15
CA LEU A 77 8.27 3.77 -14.15
C LEU A 77 8.60 4.95 -13.25
N ALA A 78 7.68 5.91 -13.13
CA ALA A 78 7.79 7.04 -12.21
C ALA A 78 7.65 6.61 -10.74
N GLY A 79 7.00 5.48 -10.49
CA GLY A 79 6.88 4.94 -9.14
C GLY A 79 6.15 3.60 -9.06
N LEU A 80 6.17 3.04 -7.86
CA LEU A 80 5.51 1.81 -7.48
C LEU A 80 4.75 2.01 -6.18
N CYS A 81 3.51 1.54 -6.13
CA CYS A 81 2.70 1.46 -4.91
C CYS A 81 2.35 -0.01 -4.64
N TYR A 82 2.69 -0.53 -3.46
CA TYR A 82 2.29 -1.87 -3.05
C TYR A 82 1.18 -1.79 -2.00
N ALA A 83 -0.07 -1.83 -2.45
CA ALA A 83 -1.29 -1.72 -1.63
C ALA A 83 -1.99 -3.08 -1.41
N VAL A 84 -1.24 -4.18 -1.51
CA VAL A 84 -1.72 -5.52 -1.16
C VAL A 84 -1.48 -5.80 0.32
N GLY A 85 -2.42 -6.50 0.95
CA GLY A 85 -2.29 -6.87 2.35
C GLY A 85 -3.36 -7.84 2.82
N SER A 86 -3.25 -8.24 4.07
CA SER A 86 -4.18 -9.11 4.80
C SER A 86 -4.55 -8.51 6.15
N ILE A 87 -5.61 -9.05 6.77
CA ILE A 87 -6.00 -8.74 8.14
C ILE A 87 -6.24 -10.08 8.85
N THR A 88 -5.22 -10.62 9.50
CA THR A 88 -5.32 -11.83 10.33
C THR A 88 -5.30 -11.41 11.80
N LEU A 89 -6.47 -11.44 12.44
CA LEU A 89 -6.63 -11.10 13.85
C LEU A 89 -6.88 -12.36 14.68
N LYS A 90 -5.85 -12.82 15.37
CA LYS A 90 -5.88 -14.08 16.11
C LYS A 90 -5.01 -14.02 17.37
N PRO A 91 -5.50 -14.45 18.54
CA PRO A 91 -4.65 -14.57 19.73
C PRO A 91 -3.44 -15.47 19.47
N VAL A 92 -2.26 -15.09 19.97
CA VAL A 92 -1.00 -15.82 19.72
C VAL A 92 -1.08 -17.30 20.05
N ALA A 93 -1.80 -17.68 21.10
CA ALA A 93 -1.99 -19.08 21.48
C ALA A 93 -2.74 -19.93 20.44
N ARG A 94 -3.44 -19.32 19.50
CA ARG A 94 -4.21 -19.98 18.42
C ARG A 94 -3.66 -19.72 17.03
N LEU A 95 -2.68 -18.82 16.93
CA LEU A 95 -2.05 -18.49 15.66
C LEU A 95 -1.13 -19.62 15.22
N GLN A 96 -1.31 -20.11 14.00
CA GLN A 96 -0.41 -21.12 13.41
C GLN A 96 0.77 -20.43 12.72
N GLU A 97 1.93 -21.07 12.73
CA GLU A 97 3.14 -20.59 12.04
C GLU A 97 2.88 -20.35 10.54
N SER A 98 2.13 -21.25 9.90
CA SER A 98 1.76 -21.13 8.49
C SER A 98 0.91 -19.90 8.18
N GLU A 99 0.05 -19.48 9.11
CA GLU A 99 -0.75 -18.25 8.95
C GLU A 99 0.14 -16.99 9.05
N ALA A 100 1.07 -17.00 10.03
CA ALA A 100 2.04 -15.90 10.17
C ALA A 100 2.97 -15.81 8.96
N LEU A 101 3.41 -16.97 8.43
CA LEU A 101 4.24 -17.04 7.22
C LEU A 101 3.47 -16.54 5.99
N ALA A 102 2.21 -16.90 5.83
CA ALA A 102 1.38 -16.43 4.73
C ALA A 102 1.17 -14.90 4.77
N ASP A 103 0.92 -14.34 5.96
CA ASP A 103 0.85 -12.89 6.14
C ASP A 103 2.19 -12.22 5.81
N PHE A 104 3.31 -12.78 6.25
CA PHE A 104 4.65 -12.26 5.94
C PHE A 104 4.94 -12.32 4.43
N GLN A 105 4.64 -13.44 3.78
CA GLN A 105 4.80 -13.59 2.33
C GLN A 105 3.98 -12.56 1.56
N LEU A 106 2.70 -12.44 1.89
CA LEU A 106 1.80 -11.52 1.18
C LEU A 106 2.19 -10.05 1.37
N ASN A 107 2.53 -9.65 2.60
CA ASN A 107 2.73 -8.24 2.94
C ASN A 107 4.18 -7.77 2.73
N ALA A 108 5.17 -8.56 3.18
CA ALA A 108 6.57 -8.14 3.18
C ALA A 108 7.35 -8.69 1.99
N LEU A 109 7.34 -10.00 1.75
CA LEU A 109 8.08 -10.59 0.63
C LEU A 109 7.49 -10.19 -0.71
N GLY A 110 6.17 -10.14 -0.85
CA GLY A 110 5.54 -9.64 -2.08
C GLY A 110 5.92 -8.19 -2.38
N ALA A 111 5.97 -7.32 -1.35
CA ALA A 111 6.44 -5.94 -1.52
C ALA A 111 7.92 -5.88 -1.91
N PHE A 112 8.78 -6.66 -1.25
CA PHE A 112 10.20 -6.78 -1.59
C PHE A 112 10.38 -7.22 -3.05
N THR A 113 9.71 -8.29 -3.47
CA THR A 113 9.80 -8.81 -4.84
C THR A 113 9.32 -7.77 -5.86
N ALA A 114 8.17 -7.12 -5.60
CA ALA A 114 7.65 -6.09 -6.50
C ALA A 114 8.65 -4.92 -6.67
N VAL A 115 9.29 -4.47 -5.60
CA VAL A 115 10.32 -3.42 -5.69
C VAL A 115 11.54 -3.93 -6.43
N LYS A 116 12.04 -5.12 -6.08
CA LYS A 116 13.23 -5.74 -6.70
C LYS A 116 13.08 -5.87 -8.21
N GLU A 117 11.99 -6.44 -8.68
CA GLU A 117 11.74 -6.62 -10.12
C GLU A 117 11.54 -5.27 -10.85
N SER A 118 11.02 -4.25 -10.16
CA SER A 118 10.81 -2.91 -10.72
C SER A 118 12.08 -2.04 -10.76
N LEU A 119 13.20 -2.45 -10.16
CA LEU A 119 14.39 -1.58 -9.99
C LEU A 119 14.93 -1.03 -11.31
N LEU A 120 14.96 -1.84 -12.36
CA LEU A 120 15.47 -1.40 -13.67
C LEU A 120 14.60 -0.28 -14.25
N ALA A 121 13.27 -0.47 -14.25
CA ALA A 121 12.33 0.50 -14.79
C ALA A 121 12.24 1.77 -13.91
N LEU A 122 12.34 1.64 -12.58
CA LEU A 122 12.37 2.80 -11.66
C LEU A 122 13.66 3.61 -11.84
N LYS A 123 14.82 2.96 -12.03
CA LYS A 123 16.11 3.63 -12.29
C LYS A 123 16.15 4.28 -13.67
N ALA A 124 15.41 3.76 -14.65
CA ALA A 124 15.32 4.31 -15.99
C ALA A 124 14.47 5.59 -16.07
N TYR A 125 13.64 5.87 -15.07
CA TYR A 125 12.85 7.10 -15.06
C TYR A 125 13.76 8.35 -15.09
N HIS A 126 13.39 9.37 -15.87
CA HIS A 126 14.25 10.54 -16.12
C HIS A 126 14.47 11.43 -14.88
N ASP A 127 13.58 11.36 -13.88
CA ASP A 127 13.63 12.09 -12.62
C ASP A 127 13.77 11.11 -11.42
N THR A 128 13.52 11.55 -10.19
CA THR A 128 13.49 10.71 -9.01
C THR A 128 12.21 9.91 -8.96
N ALA A 129 12.33 8.58 -9.02
CA ALA A 129 11.18 7.68 -8.87
C ALA A 129 10.76 7.55 -7.39
N SER A 130 9.55 7.03 -7.14
CA SER A 130 9.03 6.86 -5.77
C SER A 130 8.41 5.48 -5.54
N VAL A 131 8.72 4.88 -4.40
CA VAL A 131 8.09 3.65 -3.91
C VAL A 131 7.26 3.99 -2.68
N LEU A 132 6.02 3.49 -2.64
CA LEU A 132 5.12 3.61 -1.50
C LEU A 132 4.67 2.23 -1.03
N LEU A 133 4.92 1.94 0.24
CA LEU A 133 4.51 0.74 0.93
C LEU A 133 3.42 1.04 1.97
N PHE A 134 2.74 -0.01 2.47
CA PHE A 134 1.71 0.14 3.50
C PHE A 134 1.99 -0.72 4.72
N SER A 135 2.13 -0.06 5.88
CA SER A 135 2.17 -0.66 7.22
C SER A 135 0.79 -0.56 7.90
N THR A 136 0.79 -0.47 9.20
CA THR A 136 -0.36 -0.25 10.08
C THR A 136 0.09 0.42 11.38
N ILE A 137 -0.77 1.21 12.00
CA ILE A 137 -0.48 1.76 13.34
C ILE A 137 -0.27 0.67 14.40
N ALA A 138 -0.72 -0.57 14.14
CA ALA A 138 -0.53 -1.70 15.05
C ALA A 138 0.94 -2.07 15.29
N VAL A 139 1.86 -1.66 14.40
CA VAL A 139 3.30 -1.85 14.59
C VAL A 139 3.82 -0.99 15.75
N HIS A 140 3.36 0.25 15.86
CA HIS A 140 3.85 1.19 16.87
C HIS A 140 3.02 1.20 18.16
N GLN A 141 1.72 0.95 18.06
CA GLN A 141 0.83 1.02 19.21
C GLN A 141 0.66 -0.34 19.92
N GLY A 142 0.74 -1.44 19.18
CA GLY A 142 0.46 -2.78 19.69
C GLY A 142 -1.02 -2.99 20.03
N PHE A 143 -1.60 -4.04 19.45
CA PHE A 143 -2.99 -4.43 19.74
C PHE A 143 -3.06 -5.91 20.04
N THR A 144 -4.01 -6.32 20.89
CA THR A 144 -4.30 -7.74 21.12
C THR A 144 -4.71 -8.42 19.80
N ALA A 145 -4.31 -9.69 19.65
CA ALA A 145 -4.59 -10.49 18.46
C ALA A 145 -3.97 -9.99 17.13
N HIS A 146 -3.04 -9.04 17.16
CA HIS A 146 -2.37 -8.50 15.98
C HIS A 146 -0.95 -9.05 15.75
N THR A 147 -0.55 -10.13 16.42
CA THR A 147 0.82 -10.66 16.34
C THR A 147 1.27 -10.95 14.91
N SER A 148 0.45 -11.64 14.11
CA SER A 148 0.78 -11.99 12.71
C SER A 148 0.97 -10.75 11.85
N ILE A 149 -0.01 -9.86 11.86
CA ILE A 149 0.05 -8.64 11.05
C ILE A 149 1.09 -7.65 11.56
N GLY A 150 1.34 -7.58 12.87
CA GLY A 150 2.41 -6.79 13.47
C GLY A 150 3.79 -7.25 13.01
N LEU A 151 4.03 -8.57 12.96
CA LEU A 151 5.25 -9.16 12.41
C LEU A 151 5.44 -8.79 10.93
N ALA A 152 4.42 -9.02 10.11
CA ALA A 152 4.49 -8.78 8.67
C ALA A 152 4.67 -7.28 8.34
N LYS A 153 3.93 -6.40 9.00
CA LYS A 153 3.97 -4.95 8.75
C LYS A 153 5.17 -4.26 9.41
N GLY A 154 5.70 -4.80 10.51
CA GLY A 154 6.98 -4.39 11.07
C GLY A 154 8.13 -4.64 10.08
N ALA A 155 8.09 -5.78 9.39
CA ALA A 155 9.04 -6.08 8.31
C ALA A 155 8.92 -5.08 7.13
N VAL A 156 7.70 -4.63 6.78
CA VAL A 156 7.52 -3.59 5.74
C VAL A 156 8.14 -2.26 6.16
N GLU A 157 8.08 -1.88 7.43
CA GLU A 157 8.74 -0.65 7.91
C GLU A 157 10.26 -0.77 7.87
N GLY A 158 10.82 -1.91 8.30
CA GLY A 158 12.25 -2.20 8.15
C GLY A 158 12.70 -2.21 6.70
N LEU A 159 11.90 -2.81 5.80
CA LEU A 159 12.13 -2.80 4.36
C LEU A 159 12.13 -1.36 3.80
N THR A 160 11.19 -0.52 4.25
CA THR A 160 11.10 0.89 3.85
C THR A 160 12.40 1.65 4.15
N LEU A 161 12.93 1.52 5.37
CA LEU A 161 14.17 2.19 5.79
C LEU A 161 15.38 1.70 5.00
N SER A 162 15.51 0.38 4.85
CA SER A 162 16.64 -0.24 4.16
C SER A 162 16.67 0.15 2.68
N LEU A 163 15.53 0.05 1.99
CA LEU A 163 15.40 0.45 0.59
C LEU A 163 15.60 1.95 0.40
N ALA A 164 15.11 2.80 1.30
CA ALA A 164 15.32 4.24 1.23
C ALA A 164 16.81 4.60 1.29
N ALA A 165 17.56 3.94 2.18
CA ALA A 165 18.99 4.15 2.31
C ALA A 165 19.78 3.65 1.09
N GLU A 166 19.42 2.48 0.55
CA GLU A 166 20.12 1.86 -0.57
C GLU A 166 19.84 2.55 -1.91
N LEU A 167 18.60 3.02 -2.13
CA LEU A 167 18.15 3.48 -3.44
C LEU A 167 18.22 4.99 -3.63
N ALA A 168 18.45 5.75 -2.57
CA ALA A 168 18.67 7.19 -2.67
C ALA A 168 19.97 7.51 -3.48
N PRO A 169 20.01 8.62 -4.19
CA PRO A 169 18.96 9.63 -4.37
C PRO A 169 17.98 9.32 -5.53
N LYS A 170 18.16 8.21 -6.25
CA LYS A 170 17.45 7.92 -7.50
C LYS A 170 15.99 7.48 -7.25
N ILE A 171 15.74 6.79 -6.15
CA ILE A 171 14.41 6.29 -5.79
C ILE A 171 14.15 6.66 -4.32
N ARG A 172 13.03 7.32 -4.06
CA ARG A 172 12.53 7.56 -2.70
C ARG A 172 11.65 6.38 -2.27
N VAL A 173 11.72 6.00 -1.01
CA VAL A 173 10.88 4.93 -0.46
C VAL A 173 10.25 5.42 0.83
N ASN A 174 8.92 5.37 0.90
CA ASN A 174 8.16 5.77 2.08
C ASN A 174 7.05 4.74 2.38
N CYS A 175 6.49 4.84 3.56
CA CYS A 175 5.42 3.99 4.04
C CYS A 175 4.26 4.82 4.60
N ILE A 176 3.03 4.35 4.44
CA ILE A 176 1.86 4.84 5.16
C ILE A 176 1.39 3.76 6.12
N ALA A 177 1.09 4.15 7.37
CA ALA A 177 0.54 3.31 8.43
C ALA A 177 -0.90 3.73 8.75
N PRO A 178 -1.92 3.16 8.08
CA PRO A 178 -3.31 3.48 8.36
C PRO A 178 -3.78 2.87 9.68
N SER A 179 -4.84 3.46 10.25
CA SER A 179 -5.76 2.76 11.17
C SER A 179 -6.84 2.03 10.38
N LEU A 180 -7.86 1.50 11.09
CA LEU A 180 -8.99 0.84 10.45
C LEU A 180 -9.62 1.76 9.41
N THR A 181 -9.62 1.31 8.16
CA THR A 181 -10.13 2.02 7.00
C THR A 181 -11.23 1.19 6.35
N ARG A 182 -12.35 1.80 5.98
CA ARG A 182 -13.50 1.14 5.35
C ARG A 182 -13.13 0.66 3.94
N THR A 183 -12.77 -0.61 3.84
CA THR A 183 -12.34 -1.26 2.59
C THR A 183 -12.99 -2.64 2.47
N PRO A 184 -13.07 -3.24 1.28
CA PRO A 184 -13.49 -4.63 1.14
C PRO A 184 -12.65 -5.61 1.98
N LEU A 185 -11.35 -5.36 2.13
CA LEU A 185 -10.45 -6.15 2.97
C LEU A 185 -10.88 -6.11 4.45
N ALA A 186 -11.37 -4.99 4.94
CA ALA A 186 -11.79 -4.79 6.32
C ALA A 186 -13.29 -5.07 6.55
N SER A 187 -14.01 -5.64 5.56
CA SER A 187 -15.46 -5.81 5.62
C SER A 187 -15.94 -6.59 6.85
N SER A 188 -15.21 -7.61 7.30
CA SER A 188 -15.52 -8.36 8.52
C SER A 188 -15.56 -7.50 9.79
N LEU A 189 -14.83 -6.38 9.81
CA LEU A 189 -14.80 -5.41 10.92
C LEU A 189 -15.73 -4.22 10.69
N THR A 190 -15.99 -3.88 9.43
CA THR A 190 -16.69 -2.64 9.04
C THR A 190 -18.15 -2.86 8.64
N SER A 191 -18.62 -4.11 8.57
CA SER A 191 -20.03 -4.43 8.35
C SER A 191 -20.90 -4.33 9.62
N ASN A 192 -20.30 -4.26 10.81
CA ASN A 192 -21.00 -4.10 12.07
C ASN A 192 -20.89 -2.64 12.55
N GLU A 193 -21.97 -1.87 12.42
CA GLU A 193 -21.99 -0.45 12.77
C GLU A 193 -21.70 -0.17 14.25
N THR A 194 -22.10 -1.04 15.17
CA THR A 194 -21.76 -0.89 16.61
C THR A 194 -20.26 -1.00 16.83
N LEU A 195 -19.60 -1.94 16.14
CA LEU A 195 -18.14 -2.08 16.19
C LEU A 195 -17.45 -0.88 15.54
N VAL A 196 -17.96 -0.42 14.40
CA VAL A 196 -17.44 0.77 13.69
C VAL A 196 -17.52 2.01 14.58
N GLN A 197 -18.66 2.24 15.26
CA GLN A 197 -18.80 3.36 16.19
C GLN A 197 -17.87 3.24 17.40
N SER A 198 -17.74 2.05 17.98
CA SER A 198 -16.83 1.78 19.09
C SER A 198 -15.38 2.05 18.71
N ILE A 199 -14.92 1.53 17.57
CA ILE A 199 -13.55 1.77 17.08
C ILE A 199 -13.39 3.22 16.65
N GLY A 200 -14.39 3.81 16.01
CA GLY A 200 -14.39 5.24 15.63
C GLY A 200 -14.18 6.15 16.83
N GLY A 201 -14.86 5.88 17.94
CA GLY A 201 -14.72 6.63 19.19
C GLY A 201 -13.32 6.57 19.83
N MET A 202 -12.47 5.63 19.41
CA MET A 202 -11.05 5.57 19.85
C MET A 202 -10.13 6.49 19.03
N HIS A 203 -10.60 7.08 17.95
CA HIS A 203 -9.86 8.05 17.14
C HIS A 203 -10.16 9.46 17.61
N ALA A 204 -9.16 10.34 17.57
CA ALA A 204 -9.38 11.76 17.87
C ALA A 204 -10.42 12.40 16.92
N MET A 205 -10.45 11.93 15.65
CA MET A 205 -11.42 12.36 14.65
C MET A 205 -12.80 11.71 14.75
N GLN A 206 -13.06 10.86 15.77
CA GLN A 206 -14.35 10.24 16.13
C GLN A 206 -14.99 9.42 14.98
N ARG A 207 -14.19 8.87 14.09
CA ARG A 207 -14.63 7.96 13.01
C ARG A 207 -13.51 7.01 12.62
N ILE A 208 -13.82 5.94 11.91
CA ILE A 208 -12.84 5.16 11.17
C ILE A 208 -12.42 5.89 9.89
N GLY A 209 -11.32 5.47 9.28
CA GLY A 209 -10.84 6.02 8.00
C GLY A 209 -11.68 5.55 6.82
N GLU A 210 -11.65 6.36 5.76
CA GLU A 210 -12.11 6.01 4.42
C GLU A 210 -10.90 5.93 3.48
N PRO A 211 -10.97 5.19 2.35
CA PRO A 211 -9.86 5.14 1.39
C PRO A 211 -9.36 6.50 0.94
N ASP A 212 -10.28 7.46 0.79
CA ASP A 212 -9.98 8.84 0.35
C ASP A 212 -9.29 9.68 1.44
N ASP A 213 -9.19 9.21 2.68
CA ASP A 213 -8.32 9.83 3.70
C ASP A 213 -6.84 9.49 3.45
N VAL A 214 -6.57 8.35 2.77
CA VAL A 214 -5.22 7.83 2.52
C VAL A 214 -4.70 8.25 1.15
N GLY A 215 -5.56 8.24 0.14
CA GLY A 215 -5.22 8.52 -1.26
C GLY A 215 -4.44 9.82 -1.49
N PRO A 216 -4.86 10.98 -0.94
CA PRO A 216 -4.17 12.25 -1.17
C PRO A 216 -2.72 12.25 -0.69
N LEU A 217 -2.44 11.72 0.52
CA LEU A 217 -1.05 11.61 1.00
C LEU A 217 -0.25 10.62 0.15
N ALA A 218 -0.84 9.49 -0.24
CA ALA A 218 -0.19 8.53 -1.12
C ALA A 218 0.16 9.16 -2.49
N GLY A 219 -0.74 9.93 -3.08
CA GLY A 219 -0.50 10.68 -4.31
C GLY A 219 0.65 11.68 -4.16
N LEU A 220 0.68 12.45 -3.07
CA LEU A 220 1.77 13.37 -2.77
C LEU A 220 3.11 12.62 -2.67
N LEU A 221 3.18 11.53 -1.91
CA LEU A 221 4.41 10.77 -1.69
C LEU A 221 4.92 10.10 -2.97
N LEU A 222 4.04 9.69 -3.87
CA LEU A 222 4.38 9.12 -5.18
C LEU A 222 4.76 10.18 -6.22
N SER A 223 4.45 11.45 -6.00
CA SER A 223 4.70 12.54 -6.94
C SER A 223 6.02 13.25 -6.70
N ALA A 224 6.46 14.04 -7.67
CA ALA A 224 7.64 14.92 -7.57
C ALA A 224 7.49 16.03 -6.49
N GLN A 225 6.27 16.28 -6.00
CA GLN A 225 6.03 17.30 -4.97
C GLN A 225 6.64 16.95 -3.60
N SER A 226 7.04 15.69 -3.40
CA SER A 226 7.65 15.19 -2.17
C SER A 226 9.13 14.79 -2.32
N ASN A 227 9.86 15.43 -3.22
CA ASN A 227 11.25 15.05 -3.56
C ASN A 227 12.26 15.12 -2.40
N TRP A 228 11.89 15.71 -1.26
CA TRP A 228 12.72 15.76 -0.05
C TRP A 228 12.22 14.82 1.06
N ILE A 229 11.33 13.87 0.71
CA ILE A 229 10.74 12.93 1.68
C ILE A 229 11.11 11.50 1.27
N THR A 230 11.92 10.82 2.10
CA THR A 230 12.27 9.40 1.95
C THR A 230 12.53 8.77 3.31
N GLY A 231 12.37 7.46 3.44
CA GLY A 231 12.59 6.69 4.67
C GLY A 231 11.55 6.96 5.77
N GLN A 232 10.38 7.54 5.44
CA GLN A 232 9.39 7.92 6.44
C GLN A 232 8.23 6.93 6.50
N SER A 233 7.68 6.71 7.72
CA SER A 233 6.41 6.04 7.96
C SER A 233 5.40 7.06 8.50
N PHE A 234 4.33 7.28 7.73
CA PHE A 234 3.31 8.28 8.04
C PHE A 234 2.04 7.63 8.59
N GLY A 235 1.65 7.97 9.82
CA GLY A 235 0.36 7.58 10.36
C GLY A 235 -0.80 8.34 9.68
N VAL A 236 -1.75 7.61 9.08
CA VAL A 236 -3.03 8.15 8.60
C VAL A 236 -4.13 7.44 9.37
N ASP A 237 -4.40 7.93 10.57
CA ASP A 237 -5.06 7.17 11.61
C ASP A 237 -6.09 7.97 12.45
N GLY A 238 -6.45 9.17 12.03
CA GLY A 238 -7.35 10.04 12.79
C GLY A 238 -6.86 10.39 14.19
N GLY A 239 -5.53 10.34 14.41
CA GLY A 239 -4.88 10.64 15.67
C GLY A 239 -4.84 9.48 16.68
N ARG A 240 -5.27 8.28 16.28
CA ARG A 240 -5.41 7.14 17.20
C ARG A 240 -4.09 6.69 17.83
N ALA A 241 -3.01 6.66 17.07
CA ALA A 241 -1.73 6.13 17.56
C ALA A 241 -1.02 7.07 18.53
N ARG A 242 -1.27 8.38 18.47
CA ARG A 242 -0.48 9.39 19.19
C ARG A 242 -1.27 10.26 20.15
N LEU A 243 -2.57 10.43 19.93
CA LEU A 243 -3.38 11.35 20.73
C LEU A 243 -4.23 10.60 21.75
N ARG A 244 -4.30 11.14 22.98
CA ARG A 244 -5.27 10.76 24.01
C ARG A 244 -6.24 11.91 24.17
N THR A 245 -7.46 11.77 23.65
CA THR A 245 -8.51 12.80 23.67
C THR A 245 -9.49 12.65 24.83
N LYS A 246 -9.46 11.49 25.49
CA LYS A 246 -10.24 11.23 26.73
C LYS A 246 -9.24 10.72 27.76
N GLY A 247 -9.16 11.41 28.88
CA GLY A 247 -8.36 11.03 30.04
C GLY A 247 -8.98 9.87 30.81
#